data_4ca3a7f32122959b0193c709ed7a8a3d
#
_entry.id   4ca3a7f32122959b0193c709ed7a8a3d
#
_cell.length_a   1.000
_cell.length_b   1.000
_cell.length_c   1.000
_cell.angle_alpha   90.00
_cell.angle_beta   90.00
_cell.angle_gamma   90.00
#
_symmetry.space_group_name_H-M   'P 1'
#
loop_
_entity.id
_entity.type
_entity.pdbx_description
1 polymer ?
#
loop_
_entity_poly.entity_id
_entity_poly.type
_entity_poly.pdbx_seq_one_letter_code
_entity_poly.pdbx_strand_id
1 'polypeptide(L)'
;MDFKQVVGNRRTIRYFKSWQPVEPAKIQTILEAGRLQSQHGNAKLIRKAVVIERGKTPDDVRDALIDAMYNQPQVQQAPVFIVWAIDMSGWDSLRDALKELIEVRALNSTHGWSREFIETAVIPNPDFNVMAGDNTFAEWLSAFECGLAVGSALLAAIDEGLGTALVTGRRAQIRQILDMPKFVTPTQVQLVGYPAESPNAGGQRPSPAFENLYFSGKWGVPLRSDPEVVARLKGAGMLEEPAPVPWRTDEIRALAHLFGLPE
;
A
#
# COMPACT_ATOMS: atom_id res chain seq x y z
N MET A 1 -3.98 -10.71 14.89
CA MET A 1 -3.11 -10.02 15.89
C MET A 1 -3.80 -8.77 16.45
N ASP A 2 -3.36 -8.23 17.62
CA ASP A 2 -3.75 -6.88 18.03
C ASP A 2 -3.18 -5.84 17.03
N PHE A 3 -3.92 -4.74 16.78
CA PHE A 3 -3.51 -3.70 15.82
C PHE A 3 -2.09 -3.15 16.07
N LYS A 4 -1.72 -2.96 17.35
CA LYS A 4 -0.39 -2.46 17.69
C LYS A 4 0.70 -3.47 17.32
N GLN A 5 0.44 -4.74 17.52
CA GLN A 5 1.34 -5.82 17.10
C GLN A 5 1.46 -5.89 15.58
N VAL A 6 0.34 -5.76 14.83
CA VAL A 6 0.36 -5.74 13.37
C VAL A 6 1.25 -4.60 12.86
N VAL A 7 1.08 -3.39 13.40
CA VAL A 7 1.91 -2.24 13.04
C VAL A 7 3.37 -2.47 13.45
N GLY A 8 3.59 -2.98 14.66
CA GLY A 8 4.92 -3.25 15.21
C GLY A 8 5.68 -4.33 14.45
N ASN A 9 4.99 -5.36 13.97
CA ASN A 9 5.59 -6.46 13.22
C ASN A 9 5.72 -6.21 11.72
N ARG A 10 5.17 -5.10 11.20
CA ARG A 10 5.29 -4.81 9.77
C ARG A 10 6.76 -4.56 9.39
N ARG A 11 7.30 -5.43 8.59
CA ARG A 11 8.66 -5.35 8.03
C ARG A 11 8.61 -5.41 6.51
N THR A 12 9.67 -4.95 5.88
CA THR A 12 9.91 -5.21 4.45
C THR A 12 10.63 -6.54 4.34
N ILE A 13 9.90 -7.57 3.93
CA ILE A 13 10.44 -8.92 3.71
C ILE A 13 11.14 -8.95 2.36
N ARG A 14 12.37 -9.49 2.32
CA ARG A 14 13.20 -9.59 1.12
C ARG A 14 13.54 -11.02 0.72
N TYR A 15 13.19 -11.98 1.57
CA TYR A 15 13.37 -13.40 1.29
C TYR A 15 12.05 -14.12 1.46
N PHE A 16 11.53 -14.67 0.35
CA PHE A 16 10.24 -15.34 0.33
C PHE A 16 10.42 -16.84 0.05
N LYS A 17 9.57 -17.67 0.62
CA LYS A 17 9.43 -19.07 0.27
C LYS A 17 8.78 -19.19 -1.11
N SER A 18 9.59 -19.19 -2.16
CA SER A 18 9.12 -19.20 -3.55
C SER A 18 8.30 -20.44 -3.93
N TRP A 19 8.47 -21.54 -3.17
CA TRP A 19 7.78 -22.81 -3.33
C TRP A 19 6.43 -22.90 -2.61
N GLN A 20 6.12 -21.94 -1.73
CA GLN A 20 4.89 -21.95 -0.94
C GLN A 20 3.88 -20.96 -1.53
N PRO A 21 2.78 -21.45 -2.12
CA PRO A 21 1.73 -20.58 -2.64
C PRO A 21 1.02 -19.83 -1.49
N VAL A 22 0.39 -18.71 -1.84
CA VAL A 22 -0.48 -17.96 -0.93
C VAL A 22 -1.92 -18.38 -1.20
N GLU A 23 -2.67 -18.64 -0.15
CA GLU A 23 -4.07 -19.03 -0.22
C GLU A 23 -4.94 -17.90 -0.81
N PRO A 24 -5.87 -18.20 -1.73
CA PRO A 24 -6.73 -17.19 -2.35
C PRO A 24 -7.51 -16.35 -1.33
N ALA A 25 -7.94 -16.96 -0.22
CA ALA A 25 -8.67 -16.27 0.84
C ALA A 25 -7.83 -15.16 1.49
N LYS A 26 -6.53 -15.39 1.71
CA LYS A 26 -5.62 -14.37 2.25
C LYS A 26 -5.40 -13.24 1.26
N ILE A 27 -5.26 -13.55 -0.02
CA ILE A 27 -5.15 -12.53 -1.08
C ILE A 27 -6.42 -11.66 -1.09
N GLN A 28 -7.60 -12.29 -1.00
CA GLN A 28 -8.85 -11.57 -0.93
C GLN A 28 -8.94 -10.68 0.32
N THR A 29 -8.54 -11.17 1.49
CA THR A 29 -8.50 -10.37 2.74
C THR A 29 -7.63 -9.12 2.56
N ILE A 30 -6.45 -9.25 1.94
CA ILE A 30 -5.54 -8.13 1.66
C ILE A 30 -6.21 -7.09 0.75
N LEU A 31 -6.87 -7.53 -0.31
CA LEU A 31 -7.56 -6.66 -1.25
C LEU A 31 -8.78 -5.98 -0.62
N GLU A 32 -9.55 -6.68 0.21
CA GLU A 32 -10.68 -6.12 0.96
C GLU A 32 -10.24 -5.04 1.94
N ALA A 33 -9.12 -5.23 2.64
CA ALA A 33 -8.55 -4.20 3.52
C ALA A 33 -8.22 -2.92 2.74
N GLY A 34 -7.70 -3.05 1.52
CA GLY A 34 -7.50 -1.91 0.62
C GLY A 34 -8.81 -1.30 0.11
N ARG A 35 -9.79 -2.14 -0.25
CA ARG A 35 -11.09 -1.69 -0.77
C ARG A 35 -11.88 -0.85 0.22
N LEU A 36 -11.81 -1.16 1.51
CA LEU A 36 -12.57 -0.51 2.57
C LEU A 36 -11.97 0.84 3.02
N GLN A 37 -10.81 1.23 2.49
CA GLN A 37 -10.20 2.51 2.88
C GLN A 37 -10.97 3.71 2.37
N SER A 38 -10.89 4.80 3.15
CA SER A 38 -11.52 6.07 2.82
C SER A 38 -11.14 6.56 1.42
N GLN A 39 -12.07 7.22 0.76
CA GLN A 39 -11.90 7.84 -0.54
C GLN A 39 -12.58 9.19 -0.58
N HIS A 40 -11.95 10.16 -1.20
CA HIS A 40 -12.51 11.48 -1.38
C HIS A 40 -13.79 11.42 -2.23
N GLY A 41 -14.87 11.96 -1.70
CA GLY A 41 -16.19 11.92 -2.36
C GLY A 41 -16.68 10.50 -2.70
N ASN A 42 -16.09 9.46 -2.08
CA ASN A 42 -16.38 8.06 -2.37
C ASN A 42 -16.21 7.68 -3.86
N ALA A 43 -15.25 8.29 -4.53
CA ALA A 43 -14.91 8.01 -5.93
C ALA A 43 -14.33 6.58 -6.08
N LYS A 44 -15.19 5.59 -6.02
CA LYS A 44 -14.91 4.16 -5.78
C LYS A 44 -14.03 3.50 -6.85
N LEU A 45 -13.98 4.06 -8.05
CA LEU A 45 -13.39 3.38 -9.20
C LEU A 45 -11.95 3.81 -9.50
N ILE A 46 -11.39 4.75 -8.72
CA ILE A 46 -10.04 5.27 -8.93
C ILE A 46 -8.96 4.23 -8.58
N ARG A 47 -9.14 3.50 -7.50
CA ARG A 47 -8.15 2.51 -7.04
C ARG A 47 -8.37 1.18 -7.71
N LYS A 48 -7.33 0.66 -8.33
CA LYS A 48 -7.32 -0.64 -9.01
C LYS A 48 -6.13 -1.47 -8.57
N ALA A 49 -6.23 -2.78 -8.75
CA ALA A 49 -5.09 -3.67 -8.59
C ALA A 49 -5.16 -4.81 -9.60
N VAL A 50 -4.00 -5.26 -10.07
CA VAL A 50 -3.85 -6.49 -10.84
C VAL A 50 -3.07 -7.48 -9.98
N VAL A 51 -3.61 -8.67 -9.80
CA VAL A 51 -2.98 -9.75 -9.03
C VAL A 51 -2.27 -10.69 -9.98
N ILE A 52 -0.99 -10.92 -9.74
CA ILE A 52 -0.11 -11.80 -10.51
C ILE A 52 0.32 -12.93 -9.58
N GLU A 53 -0.10 -14.13 -9.87
CA GLU A 53 0.20 -15.30 -9.05
C GLU A 53 1.11 -16.27 -9.81
N ARG A 54 2.15 -16.76 -9.15
CA ARG A 54 3.01 -17.83 -9.69
C ARG A 54 2.19 -19.08 -9.97
N GLY A 55 2.34 -19.66 -11.15
CA GLY A 55 1.63 -20.87 -11.58
C GLY A 55 0.16 -20.65 -12.02
N LYS A 56 -0.37 -19.39 -11.94
CA LYS A 56 -1.68 -19.03 -12.50
C LYS A 56 -1.55 -18.00 -13.63
N THR A 57 -0.69 -17.00 -13.44
CA THR A 57 -0.35 -16.03 -14.49
C THR A 57 0.66 -16.68 -15.45
N PRO A 58 0.56 -16.48 -16.77
CA PRO A 58 1.55 -16.96 -17.73
C PRO A 58 2.97 -16.54 -17.35
N ASP A 59 3.93 -17.45 -17.49
CA ASP A 59 5.31 -17.22 -17.04
C ASP A 59 5.98 -16.07 -17.79
N ASP A 60 5.72 -15.92 -19.08
CA ASP A 60 6.23 -14.81 -19.91
C ASP A 60 5.78 -13.42 -19.39
N VAL A 61 4.52 -13.29 -18.97
CA VAL A 61 4.00 -12.06 -18.35
C VAL A 61 4.70 -11.80 -17.02
N ARG A 62 4.86 -12.84 -16.22
CA ARG A 62 5.52 -12.73 -14.92
C ARG A 62 7.00 -12.37 -15.07
N ASP A 63 7.71 -13.00 -15.99
CA ASP A 63 9.14 -12.76 -16.24
C ASP A 63 9.36 -11.35 -16.79
N ALA A 64 8.49 -10.88 -17.70
CA ALA A 64 8.53 -9.50 -18.16
C ALA A 64 8.32 -8.49 -17.02
N LEU A 65 7.43 -8.77 -16.06
CA LEU A 65 7.25 -7.94 -14.86
C LEU A 65 8.49 -7.98 -13.94
N ILE A 66 9.12 -9.14 -13.77
CA ILE A 66 10.37 -9.28 -13.00
C ILE A 66 11.46 -8.41 -13.64
N ASP A 67 11.62 -8.46 -14.96
CA ASP A 67 12.56 -7.57 -15.66
C ASP A 67 12.18 -6.10 -15.48
N ALA A 68 10.91 -5.74 -15.63
CA ALA A 68 10.45 -4.36 -15.41
C ALA A 68 10.75 -3.85 -13.99
N MET A 69 10.90 -4.74 -13.02
CA MET A 69 11.29 -4.46 -11.63
C MET A 69 12.78 -4.73 -11.36
N TYR A 70 13.62 -4.64 -12.41
CA TYR A 70 15.09 -4.71 -12.34
C TYR A 70 15.66 -6.05 -11.85
N ASN A 71 14.96 -7.15 -12.06
CA ASN A 71 15.38 -8.51 -11.70
C ASN A 71 15.81 -8.67 -10.23
N GLN A 72 15.21 -7.88 -9.32
CA GLN A 72 15.55 -7.95 -7.91
C GLN A 72 15.24 -9.33 -7.32
N PRO A 73 16.14 -9.92 -6.48
CA PRO A 73 15.95 -11.28 -5.95
C PRO A 73 14.62 -11.49 -5.22
N GLN A 74 14.16 -10.51 -4.42
CA GLN A 74 12.87 -10.59 -3.74
C GLN A 74 11.68 -10.64 -4.70
N VAL A 75 11.78 -10.02 -5.87
CA VAL A 75 10.73 -10.07 -6.91
C VAL A 75 10.71 -11.46 -7.55
N GLN A 76 11.88 -12.02 -7.84
CA GLN A 76 11.98 -13.38 -8.39
C GLN A 76 11.39 -14.41 -7.43
N GLN A 77 11.59 -14.24 -6.12
CA GLN A 77 11.16 -15.19 -5.09
C GLN A 77 9.65 -15.06 -4.74
N ALA A 78 9.11 -13.86 -4.64
CA ALA A 78 7.74 -13.65 -4.18
C ALA A 78 6.70 -14.39 -5.03
N PRO A 79 5.81 -15.21 -4.44
CA PRO A 79 4.81 -15.95 -5.19
C PRO A 79 3.68 -15.09 -5.75
N VAL A 80 3.40 -13.95 -5.14
CA VAL A 80 2.31 -13.04 -5.54
C VAL A 80 2.81 -11.61 -5.69
N PHE A 81 2.40 -10.94 -6.77
CA PHE A 81 2.50 -9.49 -6.91
C PHE A 81 1.09 -8.90 -6.95
N ILE A 82 0.88 -7.81 -6.23
CA ILE A 82 -0.31 -6.97 -6.37
C ILE A 82 0.17 -5.65 -6.97
N VAL A 83 -0.13 -5.45 -8.24
CA VAL A 83 0.22 -4.23 -8.98
C VAL A 83 -0.87 -3.21 -8.74
N TRP A 84 -0.64 -2.28 -7.84
CA TRP A 84 -1.57 -1.19 -7.52
C TRP A 84 -1.51 -0.10 -8.58
N ALA A 85 -2.66 0.43 -8.94
CA ALA A 85 -2.79 1.45 -9.98
C ALA A 85 -3.88 2.47 -9.62
N ILE A 86 -3.75 3.65 -10.18
CA ILE A 86 -4.80 4.66 -10.22
C ILE A 86 -5.41 4.69 -11.61
N ASP A 87 -6.74 4.74 -11.65
CA ASP A 87 -7.55 4.86 -12.85
C ASP A 87 -8.24 6.23 -12.85
N MET A 88 -7.70 7.16 -13.62
CA MET A 88 -8.19 8.54 -13.61
C MET A 88 -9.60 8.67 -14.16
N SER A 89 -10.08 7.74 -14.99
CA SER A 89 -11.47 7.71 -15.45
C SER A 89 -12.47 7.41 -14.32
N GLY A 90 -11.99 6.90 -13.18
CA GLY A 90 -12.82 6.69 -12.00
C GLY A 90 -13.47 7.96 -11.46
N TRP A 91 -12.91 9.14 -11.74
CA TRP A 91 -13.49 10.43 -11.35
C TRP A 91 -14.81 10.74 -12.06
N ASP A 92 -15.07 10.12 -13.20
CA ASP A 92 -16.35 10.29 -13.93
C ASP A 92 -17.54 9.83 -13.06
N SER A 93 -17.29 8.92 -12.11
CA SER A 93 -18.31 8.41 -11.19
C SER A 93 -18.56 9.30 -9.96
N LEU A 94 -17.79 10.39 -9.78
CA LEU A 94 -17.84 11.23 -8.56
C LEU A 94 -19.25 11.75 -8.28
N ARG A 95 -19.94 12.28 -9.30
CA ARG A 95 -21.31 12.83 -9.16
C ARG A 95 -22.27 11.80 -8.58
N ASP A 96 -22.26 10.59 -9.13
CA ASP A 96 -23.17 9.52 -8.69
C ASP A 96 -22.78 8.99 -7.32
N ALA A 97 -21.49 8.87 -7.04
CA ALA A 97 -20.98 8.49 -5.74
C ALA A 97 -21.40 9.49 -4.62
N LEU A 98 -21.32 10.79 -4.89
CA LEU A 98 -21.77 11.81 -3.94
C LEU A 98 -23.28 11.79 -3.73
N LYS A 99 -24.08 11.56 -4.78
CA LYS A 99 -25.54 11.40 -4.64
C LYS A 99 -25.90 10.18 -3.80
N GLU A 100 -25.21 9.07 -4.02
CA GLU A 100 -25.38 7.86 -3.20
C GLU A 100 -25.09 8.14 -1.71
N LEU A 101 -24.03 8.91 -1.40
CA LEU A 101 -23.74 9.30 -0.01
C LEU A 101 -24.86 10.11 0.63
N ILE A 102 -25.59 10.95 -0.13
CA ILE A 102 -26.78 11.65 0.35
C ILE A 102 -27.93 10.66 0.59
N GLU A 103 -28.15 9.72 -0.32
CA GLU A 103 -29.23 8.72 -0.22
C GLU A 103 -29.07 7.83 1.02
N VAL A 104 -27.83 7.40 1.31
CA VAL A 104 -27.52 6.64 2.52
C VAL A 104 -27.32 7.50 3.76
N ARG A 105 -27.53 8.83 3.66
CA ARG A 105 -27.40 9.81 4.74
C ARG A 105 -25.99 9.95 5.34
N ALA A 106 -24.97 9.47 4.66
CA ALA A 106 -23.57 9.71 5.02
C ALA A 106 -23.19 11.17 4.82
N LEU A 107 -23.73 11.83 3.78
CA LEU A 107 -23.72 13.27 3.59
C LEU A 107 -25.14 13.81 3.75
N ASN A 108 -25.29 14.96 4.40
CA ASN A 108 -26.61 15.58 4.64
C ASN A 108 -26.50 17.08 4.92
N SER A 109 -27.63 17.76 5.04
CA SER A 109 -27.70 19.19 5.24
C SER A 109 -27.05 19.70 6.53
N THR A 110 -26.95 18.88 7.58
CA THR A 110 -26.26 19.26 8.81
C THR A 110 -24.75 19.44 8.62
N HIS A 111 -24.20 18.83 7.57
CA HIS A 111 -22.82 18.99 7.14
C HIS A 111 -22.66 19.96 5.96
N GLY A 112 -23.74 20.67 5.60
CA GLY A 112 -23.74 21.57 4.46
C GLY A 112 -23.86 20.89 3.09
N TRP A 113 -24.19 19.59 3.06
CA TRP A 113 -24.28 18.82 1.82
C TRP A 113 -25.72 18.65 1.36
N SER A 114 -25.99 19.01 0.11
CA SER A 114 -27.25 18.79 -0.58
C SER A 114 -27.01 18.40 -2.04
N ARG A 115 -28.04 17.91 -2.72
CA ARG A 115 -27.95 17.65 -4.16
C ARG A 115 -27.63 18.93 -4.94
N GLU A 116 -28.21 20.05 -4.52
CA GLU A 116 -27.95 21.38 -5.12
C GLU A 116 -26.47 21.77 -4.94
N PHE A 117 -25.92 21.65 -3.72
CA PHE A 117 -24.51 21.93 -3.45
C PHE A 117 -23.58 21.09 -4.30
N ILE A 118 -23.87 19.79 -4.49
CA ILE A 118 -23.10 18.92 -5.37
C ILE A 118 -23.06 19.47 -6.78
N GLU A 119 -24.21 19.84 -7.34
CA GLU A 119 -24.32 20.26 -8.74
C GLU A 119 -23.76 21.68 -8.99
N THR A 120 -23.87 22.57 -8.01
CA THR A 120 -23.49 23.98 -8.19
C THR A 120 -22.11 24.34 -7.70
N ALA A 121 -21.56 23.60 -6.73
CA ALA A 121 -20.29 23.92 -6.10
C ALA A 121 -19.23 22.82 -6.26
N VAL A 122 -19.60 21.54 -6.19
CA VAL A 122 -18.62 20.46 -6.22
C VAL A 122 -18.29 20.05 -7.65
N ILE A 123 -19.27 19.69 -8.44
CA ILE A 123 -19.06 19.18 -9.80
C ILE A 123 -18.42 20.21 -10.75
N PRO A 124 -18.78 21.51 -10.68
CA PRO A 124 -18.11 22.53 -11.50
C PRO A 124 -16.71 22.90 -11.04
N ASN A 125 -16.28 22.45 -9.85
CA ASN A 125 -14.94 22.76 -9.34
C ASN A 125 -13.86 22.13 -10.24
N PRO A 126 -12.93 22.93 -10.79
CA PRO A 126 -11.87 22.44 -11.68
C PRO A 126 -11.00 21.33 -11.03
N ASP A 127 -10.81 21.37 -9.72
CA ASP A 127 -10.01 20.39 -8.98
C ASP A 127 -10.60 18.98 -9.03
N PHE A 128 -11.90 18.85 -9.32
CA PHE A 128 -12.60 17.58 -9.45
C PHE A 128 -12.97 17.24 -10.91
N ASN A 129 -12.76 18.18 -11.83
CA ASN A 129 -13.07 17.98 -13.24
C ASN A 129 -11.86 17.39 -13.98
N VAL A 130 -11.57 16.13 -13.75
CA VAL A 130 -10.41 15.41 -14.33
C VAL A 130 -10.49 15.33 -15.86
N MET A 131 -11.68 15.40 -16.44
CA MET A 131 -11.88 15.32 -17.89
C MET A 131 -11.51 16.61 -18.63
N ALA A 132 -11.33 17.72 -17.92
CA ALA A 132 -11.00 19.02 -18.53
C ALA A 132 -9.52 19.24 -18.82
N GLY A 133 -8.62 18.25 -18.59
CA GLY A 133 -7.21 18.37 -18.90
C GLY A 133 -6.27 18.02 -17.73
N ASP A 134 -5.11 18.65 -17.74
CA ASP A 134 -4.00 18.41 -16.81
C ASP A 134 -4.37 18.77 -15.35
N ASN A 135 -5.02 17.86 -14.64
CA ASN A 135 -5.44 18.06 -13.26
C ASN A 135 -4.47 17.39 -12.29
N THR A 136 -3.36 18.07 -12.01
CA THR A 136 -2.31 17.64 -11.09
C THR A 136 -2.83 17.35 -9.68
N PHE A 137 -3.85 18.08 -9.22
CA PHE A 137 -4.44 17.87 -7.91
C PHE A 137 -5.19 16.53 -7.85
N ALA A 138 -5.97 16.19 -8.86
CA ALA A 138 -6.70 14.91 -8.90
C ALA A 138 -5.74 13.71 -9.00
N GLU A 139 -4.65 13.82 -9.77
CA GLU A 139 -3.60 12.79 -9.76
C GLU A 139 -2.95 12.63 -8.40
N TRP A 140 -2.58 13.74 -7.77
CA TRP A 140 -2.00 13.72 -6.43
C TRP A 140 -2.95 13.09 -5.41
N LEU A 141 -4.22 13.50 -5.41
CA LEU A 141 -5.25 12.96 -4.54
C LEU A 141 -5.48 11.45 -4.78
N SER A 142 -5.54 11.05 -6.05
CA SER A 142 -5.69 9.63 -6.43
C SER A 142 -4.51 8.79 -5.95
N ALA A 143 -3.29 9.30 -6.08
CA ALA A 143 -2.09 8.62 -5.61
C ALA A 143 -2.05 8.52 -4.07
N PHE A 144 -2.47 9.57 -3.36
CA PHE A 144 -2.61 9.57 -1.91
C PHE A 144 -3.61 8.51 -1.44
N GLU A 145 -4.79 8.46 -2.04
CA GLU A 145 -5.83 7.48 -1.70
C GLU A 145 -5.43 6.04 -2.04
N CYS A 146 -4.72 5.85 -3.15
CA CYS A 146 -4.12 4.56 -3.48
C CYS A 146 -3.10 4.17 -2.39
N GLY A 147 -2.31 5.11 -1.88
CA GLY A 147 -1.39 4.89 -0.76
C GLY A 147 -2.08 4.45 0.52
N LEU A 148 -3.27 4.98 0.85
CA LEU A 148 -4.08 4.52 1.98
C LEU A 148 -4.49 3.05 1.82
N ALA A 149 -4.94 2.66 0.63
CA ALA A 149 -5.29 1.28 0.33
C ALA A 149 -4.09 0.35 0.43
N VAL A 150 -2.95 0.74 -0.14
CA VAL A 150 -1.69 -0.01 -0.05
C VAL A 150 -1.24 -0.16 1.40
N GLY A 151 -1.30 0.90 2.19
CA GLY A 151 -0.95 0.85 3.62
C GLY A 151 -1.77 -0.19 4.39
N SER A 152 -3.08 -0.21 4.17
CA SER A 152 -3.97 -1.19 4.80
C SER A 152 -3.73 -2.61 4.30
N ALA A 153 -3.48 -2.79 3.00
CA ALA A 153 -3.14 -4.07 2.42
C ALA A 153 -1.81 -4.64 2.97
N LEU A 154 -0.83 -3.78 3.27
CA LEU A 154 0.40 -4.18 3.94
C LEU A 154 0.12 -4.73 5.35
N LEU A 155 -0.71 -4.05 6.13
CA LEU A 155 -1.06 -4.48 7.49
C LEU A 155 -1.90 -5.77 7.47
N ALA A 156 -2.85 -5.89 6.55
CA ALA A 156 -3.63 -7.11 6.37
C ALA A 156 -2.75 -8.32 6.02
N ALA A 157 -1.73 -8.15 5.17
CA ALA A 157 -0.78 -9.22 4.87
C ALA A 157 -0.06 -9.71 6.12
N ILE A 158 0.36 -8.81 7.01
CA ILE A 158 1.00 -9.18 8.28
C ILE A 158 0.02 -9.90 9.21
N ASP A 159 -1.22 -9.43 9.30
CA ASP A 159 -2.26 -10.07 10.14
C ASP A 159 -2.58 -11.50 9.67
N GLU A 160 -2.53 -11.72 8.34
CA GLU A 160 -2.66 -13.05 7.72
C GLU A 160 -1.41 -13.94 7.84
N GLY A 161 -0.35 -13.48 8.54
CA GLY A 161 0.90 -14.21 8.75
C GLY A 161 1.81 -14.24 7.52
N LEU A 162 1.63 -13.30 6.59
CA LEU A 162 2.42 -13.18 5.37
C LEU A 162 3.49 -12.08 5.49
N GLY A 163 4.55 -12.25 4.72
CA GLY A 163 5.54 -11.21 4.47
C GLY A 163 5.13 -10.34 3.28
N THR A 164 5.57 -9.09 3.30
CA THR A 164 5.29 -8.15 2.21
C THR A 164 6.44 -7.16 2.01
N ALA A 165 6.58 -6.69 0.77
CA ALA A 165 7.49 -5.61 0.40
C ALA A 165 6.87 -4.73 -0.68
N LEU A 166 7.20 -3.45 -0.69
CA LEU A 166 6.87 -2.57 -1.81
C LEU A 166 8.11 -2.42 -2.70
N VAL A 167 7.89 -2.58 -4.00
CA VAL A 167 8.90 -2.33 -5.02
C VAL A 167 8.34 -1.42 -6.09
N THR A 168 9.24 -0.71 -6.74
CA THR A 168 8.93 0.10 -7.93
C THR A 168 9.59 -0.53 -9.15
N GLY A 169 9.11 -0.17 -10.32
CA GLY A 169 9.66 -0.60 -11.59
C GLY A 169 9.49 0.45 -12.67
N ARG A 170 9.81 0.09 -13.89
CA ARG A 170 9.59 0.89 -15.09
C ARG A 170 8.09 0.97 -15.39
N ARG A 171 7.41 1.99 -14.87
CA ARG A 171 5.94 2.13 -14.91
C ARG A 171 5.34 2.00 -16.31
N ALA A 172 5.96 2.62 -17.31
CA ALA A 172 5.49 2.53 -18.70
C ALA A 172 5.53 1.08 -19.23
N GLN A 173 6.56 0.34 -18.86
CA GLN A 173 6.71 -1.06 -19.26
C GLN A 173 5.70 -1.94 -18.51
N ILE A 174 5.52 -1.76 -17.19
CA ILE A 174 4.49 -2.47 -16.41
C ILE A 174 3.10 -2.23 -17.00
N ARG A 175 2.78 -0.97 -17.36
CA ARG A 175 1.50 -0.64 -18.02
C ARG A 175 1.32 -1.39 -19.33
N GLN A 176 2.36 -1.46 -20.14
CA GLN A 176 2.33 -2.16 -21.45
C GLN A 176 2.17 -3.67 -21.27
N ILE A 177 2.92 -4.29 -20.36
CA ILE A 177 2.86 -5.74 -20.08
C ILE A 177 1.45 -6.15 -19.63
N LEU A 178 0.78 -5.29 -18.85
CA LEU A 178 -0.55 -5.57 -18.28
C LEU A 178 -1.70 -4.98 -19.11
N ASP A 179 -1.45 -4.52 -20.33
CA ASP A 179 -2.45 -3.93 -21.25
C ASP A 179 -3.30 -2.83 -20.58
N MET A 180 -2.70 -2.06 -19.66
CA MET A 180 -3.44 -1.01 -18.94
C MET A 180 -3.73 0.17 -19.88
N PRO A 181 -4.96 0.71 -19.87
CA PRO A 181 -5.32 1.90 -20.65
C PRO A 181 -4.41 3.10 -20.32
N LYS A 182 -4.34 4.07 -21.25
CA LYS A 182 -3.46 5.25 -21.10
C LYS A 182 -3.75 6.11 -19.88
N PHE A 183 -4.99 6.08 -19.38
CA PHE A 183 -5.44 6.81 -18.19
C PHE A 183 -5.27 6.02 -16.89
N VAL A 184 -4.72 4.80 -16.96
CA VAL A 184 -4.36 3.98 -15.78
C VAL A 184 -2.87 4.04 -15.57
N THR A 185 -2.46 4.38 -14.36
CA THR A 185 -1.05 4.51 -13.99
C THR A 185 -0.71 3.53 -12.85
N PRO A 186 0.20 2.57 -13.07
CA PRO A 186 0.70 1.74 -11.97
C PRO A 186 1.49 2.59 -10.98
N THR A 187 1.19 2.45 -9.69
CA THR A 187 1.79 3.23 -8.60
C THR A 187 2.88 2.45 -7.88
N GLN A 188 2.54 1.30 -7.34
CA GLN A 188 3.42 0.44 -6.55
C GLN A 188 3.14 -1.02 -6.85
N VAL A 189 4.14 -1.87 -6.70
CA VAL A 189 3.98 -3.32 -6.69
C VAL A 189 4.22 -3.82 -5.27
N GLN A 190 3.20 -4.45 -4.70
CA GLN A 190 3.28 -5.14 -3.42
C GLN A 190 3.61 -6.60 -3.65
N LEU A 191 4.76 -7.03 -3.16
CA LEU A 191 5.14 -8.43 -3.09
C LEU A 191 4.48 -9.06 -1.88
N VAL A 192 3.95 -10.27 -2.03
CA VAL A 192 3.27 -11.00 -0.96
C VAL A 192 3.69 -12.47 -1.01
N GLY A 193 3.98 -13.04 0.16
CA GLY A 193 4.34 -14.45 0.30
C GLY A 193 4.71 -14.80 1.72
N TYR A 194 4.97 -16.07 1.98
CA TYR A 194 5.49 -16.51 3.26
C TYR A 194 6.96 -16.12 3.39
N PRO A 195 7.39 -15.48 4.49
CA PRO A 195 8.78 -15.11 4.67
C PRO A 195 9.66 -16.36 4.82
N ALA A 196 10.80 -16.38 4.13
CA ALA A 196 11.87 -17.35 4.35
C ALA A 196 12.86 -16.85 5.42
N GLU A 197 12.90 -15.55 5.64
CA GLU A 197 13.62 -14.92 6.74
C GLU A 197 12.74 -14.81 8.00
N SER A 198 13.33 -14.46 9.12
CA SER A 198 12.58 -14.13 10.33
C SER A 198 11.55 -13.02 10.03
N PRO A 199 10.30 -13.13 10.50
CA PRO A 199 9.30 -12.08 10.36
C PRO A 199 9.77 -10.71 10.90
N ASN A 200 10.71 -10.71 11.86
CA ASN A 200 11.35 -9.48 12.35
C ASN A 200 12.25 -8.82 11.31
N ALA A 201 12.72 -9.56 10.28
CA ALA A 201 13.57 -9.07 9.18
C ALA A 201 14.74 -8.18 9.64
N GLY A 202 15.35 -8.54 10.78
CA GLY A 202 16.51 -7.85 11.35
C GLY A 202 16.20 -6.66 12.26
N GLY A 203 14.95 -6.46 12.67
CA GLY A 203 14.54 -5.41 13.61
C GLY A 203 13.76 -4.26 12.96
N GLN A 204 13.25 -3.37 13.78
CA GLN A 204 12.58 -2.17 13.32
C GLN A 204 13.59 -1.21 12.67
N ARG A 205 13.30 -0.75 11.44
CA ARG A 205 14.17 0.21 10.77
C ARG A 205 14.33 1.49 11.60
N PRO A 206 15.47 2.17 11.54
CA PRO A 206 15.65 3.48 12.14
C PRO A 206 14.60 4.46 11.62
N SER A 207 14.03 5.23 12.52
CA SER A 207 13.09 6.31 12.20
C SER A 207 13.60 7.60 12.83
N PRO A 208 13.32 8.77 12.24
CA PRO A 208 13.60 10.05 12.86
C PRO A 208 12.96 10.15 14.24
N ALA A 209 13.50 11.01 15.11
CA ALA A 209 12.86 11.31 16.39
C ALA A 209 11.44 11.87 16.14
N PHE A 210 10.51 11.55 17.03
CA PHE A 210 9.10 11.94 16.94
C PHE A 210 8.95 13.46 16.77
N GLU A 211 9.74 14.23 17.50
CA GLU A 211 9.76 15.69 17.50
C GLU A 211 10.21 16.30 16.17
N ASN A 212 10.91 15.54 15.33
CA ASN A 212 11.33 15.99 14.01
C ASN A 212 10.25 15.80 12.94
N LEU A 213 9.21 15.02 13.25
CA LEU A 213 8.14 14.68 12.32
C LEU A 213 6.82 15.37 12.63
N TYR A 214 6.58 15.69 13.91
CA TYR A 214 5.28 16.19 14.37
C TYR A 214 5.43 17.51 15.09
N PHE A 215 4.52 18.44 14.81
CA PHE A 215 4.55 19.79 15.33
C PHE A 215 3.23 20.14 16.02
N SER A 216 3.29 21.00 17.03
CA SER A 216 2.14 21.46 17.80
C SER A 216 1.80 22.90 17.47
N GLY A 217 0.57 23.14 17.02
CA GLY A 217 0.04 24.48 16.78
C GLY A 217 0.60 25.18 15.54
N LYS A 218 1.92 25.16 15.32
CA LYS A 218 2.59 25.78 14.17
C LYS A 218 3.71 24.91 13.66
N TRP A 219 4.02 25.03 12.37
CA TRP A 219 5.17 24.38 11.78
C TRP A 219 6.46 24.76 12.49
N GLY A 220 7.31 23.77 12.77
CA GLY A 220 8.59 23.95 13.44
C GLY A 220 8.53 24.00 14.96
N VAL A 221 7.36 23.97 15.58
CA VAL A 221 7.20 23.82 17.04
C VAL A 221 7.04 22.33 17.39
N PRO A 222 8.07 21.64 17.91
CA PRO A 222 8.00 20.19 18.07
C PRO A 222 6.89 19.76 19.02
N LEU A 223 6.11 18.76 18.61
CA LEU A 223 5.25 18.00 19.51
C LEU A 223 6.14 17.00 20.27
N ARG A 224 6.18 17.11 21.59
CA ARG A 224 7.01 16.23 22.40
C ARG A 224 6.33 14.87 22.59
N SER A 225 7.12 13.81 22.47
CA SER A 225 6.67 12.47 22.82
C SER A 225 6.54 12.30 24.32
N ASP A 226 5.55 11.52 24.73
CA ASP A 226 5.33 11.17 26.15
C ASP A 226 6.05 9.84 26.46
N PRO A 227 7.01 9.82 27.41
CA PRO A 227 7.75 8.62 27.78
C PRO A 227 6.85 7.47 28.30
N GLU A 228 5.73 7.78 28.97
CA GLU A 228 4.81 6.74 29.46
C GLU A 228 4.06 6.09 28.27
N VAL A 229 3.67 6.89 27.28
CA VAL A 229 3.09 6.37 26.05
C VAL A 229 4.10 5.51 25.30
N VAL A 230 5.34 5.93 25.17
CA VAL A 230 6.41 5.15 24.55
C VAL A 230 6.61 3.80 25.26
N ALA A 231 6.68 3.81 26.61
CA ALA A 231 6.80 2.58 27.39
C ALA A 231 5.61 1.62 27.16
N ARG A 232 4.39 2.16 27.15
CA ARG A 232 3.16 1.38 26.86
C ARG A 232 3.18 0.79 25.45
N LEU A 233 3.64 1.54 24.44
CA LEU A 233 3.71 1.06 23.04
C LEU A 233 4.77 -0.03 22.88
N LYS A 234 5.89 0.06 23.60
CA LYS A 234 6.89 -1.02 23.69
C LYS A 234 6.28 -2.27 24.31
N GLY A 235 5.60 -2.14 25.45
CA GLY A 235 4.93 -3.27 26.10
C GLY A 235 3.82 -3.92 25.25
N ALA A 236 3.22 -3.15 24.33
CA ALA A 236 2.19 -3.64 23.41
C ALA A 236 2.76 -4.18 22.06
N GLY A 237 4.09 -4.23 21.90
CA GLY A 237 4.72 -4.73 20.67
C GLY A 237 4.54 -3.84 19.45
N MET A 238 4.29 -2.52 19.64
CA MET A 238 4.25 -1.58 18.53
C MET A 238 5.64 -0.97 18.24
N LEU A 239 6.42 -0.76 19.29
CA LEU A 239 7.81 -0.33 19.22
C LEU A 239 8.69 -1.52 19.59
N GLU A 240 9.43 -2.01 18.62
CA GLU A 240 10.25 -3.20 18.70
C GLU A 240 11.75 -2.87 18.75
N GLU A 241 12.58 -3.90 18.88
CA GLU A 241 14.02 -3.75 18.88
C GLU A 241 14.52 -3.14 17.55
N PRO A 242 15.36 -2.07 17.60
CA PRO A 242 15.85 -1.43 16.39
C PRO A 242 16.82 -2.32 15.61
N ALA A 243 16.80 -2.16 14.29
CA ALA A 243 17.77 -2.83 13.41
C ALA A 243 19.18 -2.20 13.57
N PRO A 244 20.26 -2.99 13.39
CA PRO A 244 20.23 -4.44 13.21
C PRO A 244 20.14 -5.19 14.54
N VAL A 245 19.32 -6.24 14.60
CA VAL A 245 19.38 -7.17 15.73
C VAL A 245 20.67 -8.01 15.66
N PRO A 246 21.21 -8.50 16.79
CA PRO A 246 22.54 -9.14 16.85
C PRO A 246 22.73 -10.33 15.89
N TRP A 247 21.71 -11.14 15.70
CA TRP A 247 21.74 -12.36 14.88
C TRP A 247 21.53 -12.13 13.39
N ARG A 248 21.27 -10.88 12.93
CA ARG A 248 20.90 -10.59 11.53
C ARG A 248 21.96 -10.98 10.51
N THR A 249 23.24 -10.80 10.82
CA THR A 249 24.33 -11.12 9.92
C THR A 249 24.38 -12.62 9.60
N ASP A 250 24.22 -13.47 10.61
CA ASP A 250 24.25 -14.93 10.43
C ASP A 250 23.02 -15.42 9.67
N GLU A 251 21.85 -14.82 9.92
CA GLU A 251 20.65 -15.09 9.15
C GLU A 251 20.84 -14.75 7.66
N ILE A 252 21.40 -13.57 7.34
CA ILE A 252 21.64 -13.16 5.95
C ILE A 252 22.58 -14.15 5.25
N ARG A 253 23.66 -14.61 5.90
CA ARG A 253 24.56 -15.64 5.33
C ARG A 253 23.82 -16.94 5.02
N ALA A 254 23.01 -17.42 5.97
CA ALA A 254 22.22 -18.63 5.76
C ALA A 254 21.24 -18.49 4.59
N LEU A 255 20.59 -17.34 4.46
CA LEU A 255 19.66 -17.03 3.37
C LEU A 255 20.40 -16.88 2.02
N ALA A 256 21.55 -16.21 2.01
CA ALA A 256 22.37 -16.09 0.81
C ALA A 256 22.77 -17.48 0.29
N HIS A 257 23.22 -18.34 1.18
CA HIS A 257 23.55 -19.74 0.85
C HIS A 257 22.31 -20.50 0.33
N LEU A 258 21.16 -20.39 1.04
CA LEU A 258 19.92 -21.07 0.66
C LEU A 258 19.43 -20.69 -0.76
N PHE A 259 19.56 -19.43 -1.13
CA PHE A 259 19.06 -18.91 -2.41
C PHE A 259 20.14 -18.75 -3.48
N GLY A 260 21.39 -19.14 -3.22
CA GLY A 260 22.51 -18.98 -4.16
C GLY A 260 22.80 -17.51 -4.50
N LEU A 261 22.65 -16.61 -3.53
CA LEU A 261 22.89 -15.20 -3.67
C LEU A 261 24.28 -14.82 -3.17
N PRO A 262 24.88 -13.72 -3.63
CA PRO A 262 26.13 -13.22 -3.07
C PRO A 262 25.95 -12.81 -1.60
N GLU A 263 27.01 -13.05 -0.80
CA GLU A 263 27.08 -12.63 0.61
C GLU A 263 27.37 -11.11 0.76
#